data_2ec8979495e20f5e4f582e480a81f843
#
_entry.id   2ec8979495e20f5e4f582e480a81f843
#
_cell.length_a   1.000
_cell.length_b   1.000
_cell.length_c   1.000
_cell.angle_alpha   90.00
_cell.angle_beta   90.00
_cell.angle_gamma   90.00
#
_symmetry.space_group_name_H-M   'P 1'
#
loop_
_entity.id
_entity.type
_entity.pdbx_description
1 polymer ?
#
loop_
_entity_poly.entity_id
_entity_poly.type
_entity_poly.pdbx_seq_one_letter_code
_entity_poly.pdbx_strand_id
1 'polypeptide(L)'
;MRFLTEPTTDLTYSDLFLVPSRSGVTSRLDVDLAADDGTGSAIPLVAANMTAVTGKRMAETMARRGGLAVLPQDVPLDVIRDVTAWIKTRHTVLETPVTLSPADTVIDALHLMGKRPHGAIMVVDDSGAVTGVVRAADCEGQDRFASLASVMRHQPLVLDAALLEDASDGGGTGSGSGAGPGAGLRRAFDAMDAAGTDFAPVQRDGVLAGVLTRKGALRSTLYRPSLDPAGRLKVAAAVGINGDVAGRAAELLAAGVNVLVLDTAHGHQQKMFDALAAVKGLNPGVPVVAGNVVTAEATRELIQAGADIVKVGVGPGAMCTTRMMTAVGRPQFSAVLECSAAARAAGGRVWADGGVRYPRDVALALAAGASQVMIGSWFAGTHESPGDLQQDATGRQFKESFGMASARAVQNRNQREGAFEKDRKALFEEGISTSRMFIDPARPGVEDLLDMITAGLRSSMSYAGAADLAQFRERAVAGIQSAAGYEEGRPVPQSW
;
A
#
# COMPACT_ATOMS: atom_id res chain seq x y z
N MET A 1 15.15 -6.80 -19.88
CA MET A 1 14.06 -7.57 -20.55
C MET A 1 14.35 -7.67 -22.04
N ARG A 2 14.01 -8.78 -22.66
CA ARG A 2 14.09 -8.98 -24.12
C ARG A 2 12.69 -9.17 -24.70
N PHE A 3 12.51 -8.82 -25.96
CA PHE A 3 11.28 -9.09 -26.72
C PHE A 3 11.48 -10.26 -27.69
N LEU A 4 10.46 -11.06 -27.91
CA LEU A 4 10.42 -12.02 -29.02
C LEU A 4 10.32 -11.32 -30.39
N THR A 5 9.58 -10.23 -30.43
CA THR A 5 9.44 -9.34 -31.60
C THR A 5 9.45 -7.90 -31.07
N GLU A 6 10.29 -7.05 -31.63
CA GLU A 6 10.37 -5.64 -31.21
C GLU A 6 9.04 -4.93 -31.46
N PRO A 7 8.53 -4.18 -30.46
CA PRO A 7 7.27 -3.47 -30.61
C PRO A 7 7.38 -2.28 -31.56
N THR A 8 6.39 -2.13 -32.42
CA THR A 8 6.28 -1.00 -33.38
C THR A 8 5.25 0.04 -32.90
N THR A 9 4.55 -0.21 -31.82
CA THR A 9 3.52 0.65 -31.23
C THR A 9 3.69 0.68 -29.72
N ASP A 10 3.12 1.70 -29.07
CA ASP A 10 3.08 1.76 -27.61
C ASP A 10 2.12 0.72 -27.03
N LEU A 11 2.54 0.04 -25.98
CA LEU A 11 1.89 -1.12 -25.39
C LEU A 11 1.35 -0.82 -23.98
N THR A 12 0.18 -1.40 -23.69
CA THR A 12 -0.36 -1.54 -22.34
C THR A 12 0.10 -2.86 -21.72
N TYR A 13 -0.20 -3.09 -20.42
CA TYR A 13 0.08 -4.40 -19.80
C TYR A 13 -0.72 -5.54 -20.42
N SER A 14 -1.90 -5.27 -20.97
CA SER A 14 -2.75 -6.30 -21.62
C SER A 14 -2.17 -6.83 -22.92
N ASP A 15 -1.31 -6.06 -23.57
CA ASP A 15 -0.74 -6.42 -24.89
C ASP A 15 0.44 -7.39 -24.78
N LEU A 16 0.83 -7.80 -23.57
CA LEU A 16 2.05 -8.54 -23.32
C LEU A 16 1.81 -9.81 -22.51
N PHE A 17 2.72 -10.77 -22.67
CA PHE A 17 2.91 -11.92 -21.80
C PHE A 17 4.40 -12.15 -21.54
N LEU A 18 4.73 -12.89 -20.46
CA LEU A 18 6.10 -13.31 -20.19
C LEU A 18 6.28 -14.77 -20.59
N VAL A 19 7.42 -15.05 -21.22
CA VAL A 19 7.80 -16.40 -21.64
C VAL A 19 8.60 -17.05 -20.52
N PRO A 20 8.24 -18.27 -20.07
CA PRO A 20 9.02 -18.98 -19.09
C PRO A 20 10.41 -19.33 -19.65
N SER A 21 11.42 -19.27 -18.78
CA SER A 21 12.81 -19.56 -19.09
C SER A 21 13.36 -20.63 -18.17
N ARG A 22 14.52 -21.22 -18.50
CA ARG A 22 15.20 -22.15 -17.59
C ARG A 22 15.47 -21.49 -16.24
N SER A 23 14.95 -22.09 -15.16
CA SER A 23 15.05 -21.56 -13.81
C SER A 23 15.92 -22.45 -12.92
N GLY A 24 16.77 -21.81 -12.09
CA GLY A 24 17.47 -22.43 -10.99
C GLY A 24 16.84 -22.08 -9.64
N VAL A 25 15.71 -21.36 -9.62
CA VAL A 25 15.00 -21.01 -8.38
C VAL A 25 14.24 -22.23 -7.89
N THR A 26 14.62 -22.73 -6.71
CA THR A 26 14.07 -23.96 -6.12
C THR A 26 12.80 -23.71 -5.33
N SER A 27 12.68 -22.55 -4.69
CA SER A 27 11.50 -22.14 -3.94
C SER A 27 11.10 -20.71 -4.27
N ARG A 28 9.79 -20.47 -4.45
CA ARG A 28 9.24 -19.11 -4.61
C ARG A 28 9.48 -18.24 -3.38
N LEU A 29 9.67 -18.84 -2.20
CA LEU A 29 9.95 -18.13 -0.96
C LEU A 29 11.38 -17.56 -0.93
N ASP A 30 12.31 -18.12 -1.73
CA ASP A 30 13.68 -17.64 -1.83
C ASP A 30 13.85 -16.42 -2.74
N VAL A 31 12.78 -16.03 -3.45
CA VAL A 31 12.80 -14.84 -4.31
C VAL A 31 12.77 -13.58 -3.46
N ASP A 32 13.78 -12.71 -3.60
CA ASP A 32 13.82 -11.41 -2.93
C ASP A 32 13.04 -10.35 -3.74
N LEU A 33 12.09 -9.72 -3.08
CA LEU A 33 11.24 -8.67 -3.65
C LEU A 33 11.67 -7.27 -3.25
N ALA A 34 12.78 -7.10 -2.55
CA ALA A 34 13.22 -5.78 -2.06
C ALA A 34 13.42 -4.79 -3.21
N ALA A 35 12.90 -3.57 -3.03
CA ALA A 35 13.08 -2.48 -3.98
C ALA A 35 14.54 -1.98 -3.96
N ASP A 36 15.06 -1.60 -5.14
CA ASP A 36 16.44 -1.14 -5.33
C ASP A 36 16.55 0.39 -5.51
N ASP A 37 15.63 1.16 -4.90
CA ASP A 37 15.45 2.59 -5.11
C ASP A 37 15.84 3.47 -3.90
N GLY A 38 16.48 2.90 -2.91
CA GLY A 38 16.90 3.60 -1.71
C GLY A 38 15.82 3.82 -0.65
N THR A 39 14.56 3.46 -0.92
CA THR A 39 13.48 3.54 0.08
C THR A 39 13.60 2.48 1.16
N GLY A 40 14.26 1.35 0.86
CA GLY A 40 14.37 0.20 1.76
C GLY A 40 13.05 -0.55 1.94
N SER A 41 12.15 -0.48 0.97
CA SER A 41 10.93 -1.29 0.93
C SER A 41 11.30 -2.76 0.67
N ALA A 42 10.77 -3.67 1.47
CA ALA A 42 11.02 -5.12 1.35
C ALA A 42 10.13 -5.79 0.29
N ILE A 43 9.05 -5.13 -0.14
CA ILE A 43 8.24 -5.50 -1.30
C ILE A 43 8.07 -4.27 -2.21
N PRO A 44 8.00 -4.43 -3.53
CA PRO A 44 8.02 -3.31 -4.48
C PRO A 44 6.62 -2.70 -4.73
N LEU A 45 5.88 -2.44 -3.64
CA LEU A 45 4.50 -1.96 -3.70
C LEU A 45 4.31 -0.69 -2.88
N VAL A 46 3.67 0.30 -3.49
CA VAL A 46 3.38 1.61 -2.89
C VAL A 46 1.87 1.89 -2.95
N ALA A 47 1.25 2.24 -1.82
CA ALA A 47 -0.12 2.76 -1.82
C ALA A 47 -0.12 4.23 -2.25
N ALA A 48 -0.99 4.56 -3.21
CA ALA A 48 -1.01 5.86 -3.87
C ALA A 48 -1.44 7.01 -2.93
N ASN A 49 -0.90 8.19 -3.19
CA ASN A 49 -1.18 9.43 -2.46
C ASN A 49 -2.57 10.02 -2.78
N MET A 50 -3.59 9.20 -2.68
CA MET A 50 -4.99 9.58 -2.89
C MET A 50 -5.73 9.55 -1.55
N THR A 51 -6.56 10.57 -1.29
CA THR A 51 -7.34 10.68 -0.04
C THR A 51 -8.32 9.53 0.18
N ALA A 52 -8.74 8.85 -0.90
CA ALA A 52 -9.57 7.66 -0.83
C ALA A 52 -8.77 6.34 -0.70
N VAL A 53 -7.43 6.39 -0.75
CA VAL A 53 -6.55 5.20 -0.71
C VAL A 53 -5.69 5.18 0.55
N THR A 54 -4.95 6.26 0.79
CA THR A 54 -3.93 6.27 1.85
C THR A 54 -4.34 7.14 3.03
N GLY A 55 -4.50 6.49 4.17
CA GLY A 55 -4.65 7.07 5.48
C GLY A 55 -3.81 6.30 6.50
N LYS A 56 -3.96 6.61 7.80
CA LYS A 56 -3.11 6.04 8.86
C LYS A 56 -3.09 4.51 8.89
N ARG A 57 -4.25 3.83 8.63
CA ARG A 57 -4.35 2.37 8.64
C ARG A 57 -3.66 1.74 7.42
N MET A 58 -3.88 2.30 6.23
CA MET A 58 -3.19 1.85 5.03
C MET A 58 -1.68 1.99 5.19
N ALA A 59 -1.20 3.12 5.69
CA ALA A 59 0.23 3.37 5.86
C ALA A 59 0.86 2.42 6.90
N GLU A 60 0.21 2.20 8.04
CA GLU A 60 0.63 1.24 9.05
C GLU A 60 0.75 -0.17 8.45
N THR A 61 -0.29 -0.63 7.76
CA THR A 61 -0.37 -2.00 7.25
C THR A 61 0.63 -2.23 6.12
N MET A 62 0.74 -1.29 5.18
CA MET A 62 1.74 -1.36 4.10
C MET A 62 3.16 -1.46 4.66
N ALA A 63 3.52 -0.59 5.60
CA ALA A 63 4.86 -0.60 6.19
C ALA A 63 5.13 -1.88 7.00
N ARG A 64 4.15 -2.38 7.76
CA ARG A 64 4.26 -3.66 8.49
C ARG A 64 4.52 -4.84 7.54
N ARG A 65 4.00 -4.80 6.32
CA ARG A 65 4.19 -5.86 5.31
C ARG A 65 5.31 -5.55 4.32
N GLY A 66 6.14 -4.55 4.60
CA GLY A 66 7.35 -4.27 3.83
C GLY A 66 7.16 -3.36 2.62
N GLY A 67 5.93 -2.88 2.36
CA GLY A 67 5.64 -1.88 1.35
C GLY A 67 5.79 -0.45 1.87
N LEU A 68 5.30 0.49 1.10
CA LEU A 68 5.28 1.90 1.44
C LEU A 68 3.89 2.49 1.15
N ALA A 69 3.51 3.54 1.86
CA ALA A 69 2.31 4.30 1.55
C ALA A 69 2.62 5.80 1.56
N VAL A 70 2.05 6.53 0.60
CA VAL A 70 2.27 7.95 0.45
C VAL A 70 1.05 8.72 0.95
N LEU A 71 1.21 9.52 2.01
CA LEU A 71 0.14 10.39 2.52
C LEU A 71 -0.16 11.50 1.49
N PRO A 72 -1.45 11.81 1.24
CA PRO A 72 -1.84 12.76 0.21
C PRO A 72 -1.44 14.21 0.53
N GLN A 73 -1.13 14.97 -0.52
CA GLN A 73 -0.80 16.40 -0.39
C GLN A 73 -1.98 17.29 0.06
N ASP A 74 -3.22 16.81 -0.14
CA ASP A 74 -4.45 17.57 0.16
C ASP A 74 -4.79 17.56 1.66
N VAL A 75 -4.14 16.70 2.43
CA VAL A 75 -4.34 16.59 3.89
C VAL A 75 -3.63 17.75 4.58
N PRO A 76 -4.27 18.44 5.55
CA PRO A 76 -3.62 19.46 6.35
C PRO A 76 -2.35 18.97 7.03
N LEU A 77 -1.35 19.84 7.18
CA LEU A 77 -0.02 19.45 7.64
C LEU A 77 -0.01 18.97 9.10
N ASP A 78 -0.82 19.59 9.95
CA ASP A 78 -1.04 19.17 11.34
C ASP A 78 -1.57 17.73 11.41
N VAL A 79 -2.55 17.40 10.57
CA VAL A 79 -3.10 16.03 10.47
C VAL A 79 -2.02 15.06 9.96
N ILE A 80 -1.20 15.45 8.98
CA ILE A 80 -0.10 14.58 8.51
C ILE A 80 0.93 14.35 9.62
N ARG A 81 1.27 15.36 10.43
CA ARG A 81 2.16 15.21 11.58
C ARG A 81 1.61 14.22 12.59
N ASP A 82 0.32 14.36 12.95
CA ASP A 82 -0.34 13.46 13.90
C ASP A 82 -0.38 12.02 13.36
N VAL A 83 -0.73 11.84 12.09
CA VAL A 83 -0.74 10.52 11.43
C VAL A 83 0.67 9.92 11.40
N THR A 84 1.69 10.71 11.06
CA THR A 84 3.07 10.24 11.02
C THR A 84 3.55 9.84 12.42
N ALA A 85 3.34 10.67 13.44
CA ALA A 85 3.66 10.36 14.82
C ALA A 85 2.97 9.09 15.29
N TRP A 86 1.68 8.94 14.97
CA TRP A 86 0.91 7.74 15.27
C TRP A 86 1.49 6.49 14.60
N ILE A 87 1.86 6.54 13.30
CA ILE A 87 2.47 5.42 12.59
C ILE A 87 3.80 5.02 13.25
N LYS A 88 4.62 6.00 13.63
CA LYS A 88 5.93 5.77 14.27
C LYS A 88 5.87 5.04 15.61
N THR A 89 4.70 5.02 16.26
CA THR A 89 4.48 4.30 17.52
C THR A 89 3.82 2.93 17.34
N ARG A 90 3.51 2.52 16.11
CA ARG A 90 2.82 1.23 15.86
C ARG A 90 3.77 0.05 15.90
N HIS A 91 3.22 -1.07 16.33
CA HIS A 91 3.97 -2.33 16.43
C HIS A 91 4.29 -2.88 15.03
N THR A 92 5.46 -3.46 14.86
CA THR A 92 5.94 -3.97 13.57
C THR A 92 5.34 -5.33 13.18
N VAL A 93 4.74 -6.05 14.11
CA VAL A 93 4.09 -7.36 13.92
C VAL A 93 2.59 -7.29 14.20
N LEU A 94 2.20 -6.74 15.36
CA LEU A 94 0.81 -6.72 15.81
C LEU A 94 -0.01 -5.65 15.10
N GLU A 95 -1.26 -5.98 14.80
CA GLU A 95 -2.24 -5.01 14.32
C GLU A 95 -2.68 -4.09 15.45
N THR A 96 -2.88 -2.81 15.13
CA THR A 96 -3.46 -1.86 16.09
C THR A 96 -4.91 -2.23 16.35
N PRO A 97 -5.31 -2.49 17.60
CA PRO A 97 -6.67 -2.89 17.94
C PRO A 97 -7.67 -1.74 17.75
N VAL A 98 -8.93 -2.08 17.61
CA VAL A 98 -10.04 -1.17 17.87
C VAL A 98 -10.55 -1.49 19.26
N THR A 99 -10.53 -0.50 20.15
CA THR A 99 -10.85 -0.68 21.58
C THR A 99 -12.09 0.12 21.95
N LEU A 100 -12.90 -0.44 22.84
CA LEU A 100 -14.01 0.20 23.52
C LEU A 100 -13.99 -0.22 25.00
N SER A 101 -14.69 0.52 25.85
CA SER A 101 -14.87 0.19 27.26
C SER A 101 -16.08 -0.74 27.46
N PRO A 102 -16.21 -1.45 28.59
CA PRO A 102 -17.40 -2.26 28.89
C PRO A 102 -18.70 -1.43 28.96
N ALA A 103 -18.60 -0.12 29.20
CA ALA A 103 -19.74 0.79 29.29
C ALA A 103 -20.20 1.34 27.94
N ASP A 104 -19.36 1.23 26.87
CA ASP A 104 -19.74 1.62 25.51
C ASP A 104 -20.84 0.70 24.98
N THR A 105 -21.51 1.14 23.93
CA THR A 105 -22.72 0.49 23.42
C THR A 105 -22.49 -0.40 22.21
N VAL A 106 -23.45 -1.27 21.94
CA VAL A 106 -23.48 -2.12 20.73
C VAL A 106 -23.41 -1.29 19.46
N ILE A 107 -24.07 -0.11 19.39
CA ILE A 107 -24.00 0.76 18.20
C ILE A 107 -22.59 1.32 17.99
N ASP A 108 -21.86 1.66 19.06
CA ASP A 108 -20.48 2.12 18.97
C ASP A 108 -19.58 1.01 18.39
N ALA A 109 -19.75 -0.22 18.87
CA ALA A 109 -19.03 -1.37 18.35
C ALA A 109 -19.32 -1.62 16.88
N LEU A 110 -20.59 -1.66 16.46
CA LEU A 110 -21.00 -1.87 15.07
C LEU A 110 -20.42 -0.80 14.13
N HIS A 111 -20.36 0.45 14.58
CA HIS A 111 -19.77 1.55 13.81
C HIS A 111 -18.27 1.37 13.57
N LEU A 112 -17.57 0.76 14.49
CA LEU A 112 -16.12 0.62 14.46
C LEU A 112 -15.63 -0.72 13.90
N MET A 113 -16.45 -1.78 13.91
CA MET A 113 -16.05 -3.13 13.48
C MET A 113 -15.49 -3.18 12.05
N GLY A 114 -16.08 -2.42 11.11
CA GLY A 114 -15.63 -2.33 9.73
C GLY A 114 -14.28 -1.62 9.52
N LYS A 115 -13.62 -1.18 10.60
CA LYS A 115 -12.31 -0.50 10.51
C LYS A 115 -11.13 -1.48 10.41
N ARG A 116 -11.34 -2.78 10.67
CA ARG A 116 -10.32 -3.84 10.56
C ARG A 116 -10.92 -5.09 9.90
N PRO A 117 -10.14 -5.85 9.11
CA PRO A 117 -10.62 -7.06 8.43
C PRO A 117 -11.13 -8.16 9.37
N HIS A 118 -10.54 -8.28 10.58
CA HIS A 118 -10.96 -9.27 11.58
C HIS A 118 -12.33 -8.95 12.22
N GLY A 119 -12.88 -7.72 12.02
CA GLY A 119 -14.23 -7.35 12.42
C GLY A 119 -14.53 -7.51 13.91
N ALA A 120 -13.54 -7.32 14.78
CA ALA A 120 -13.70 -7.48 16.23
C ALA A 120 -13.26 -6.23 17.00
N ILE A 121 -13.94 -5.97 18.11
CA ILE A 121 -13.65 -4.93 19.08
C ILE A 121 -13.03 -5.58 20.33
N MET A 122 -11.90 -5.05 20.77
CA MET A 122 -11.30 -5.41 22.06
C MET A 122 -11.94 -4.56 23.14
N VAL A 123 -12.59 -5.19 24.10
CA VAL A 123 -13.16 -4.49 25.25
C VAL A 123 -12.09 -4.43 26.35
N VAL A 124 -11.72 -3.23 26.74
CA VAL A 124 -10.66 -2.98 27.71
C VAL A 124 -11.18 -2.18 28.90
N ASP A 125 -10.65 -2.47 30.09
CA ASP A 125 -10.93 -1.68 31.28
C ASP A 125 -10.03 -0.45 31.38
N ASP A 126 -10.19 0.32 32.46
CA ASP A 126 -9.43 1.55 32.72
C ASP A 126 -7.91 1.31 32.89
N SER A 127 -7.50 0.09 33.19
CA SER A 127 -6.08 -0.30 33.25
C SER A 127 -5.50 -0.65 31.88
N GLY A 128 -6.33 -0.76 30.85
CA GLY A 128 -5.98 -1.23 29.52
C GLY A 128 -5.93 -2.75 29.39
N ALA A 129 -6.41 -3.49 30.39
CA ALA A 129 -6.51 -4.93 30.33
C ALA A 129 -7.72 -5.37 29.50
N VAL A 130 -7.58 -6.47 28.74
CA VAL A 130 -8.68 -7.03 27.95
C VAL A 130 -9.66 -7.76 28.83
N THR A 131 -10.90 -7.27 28.89
CA THR A 131 -12.01 -7.88 29.65
C THR A 131 -12.90 -8.73 28.77
N GLY A 132 -12.92 -8.49 27.46
CA GLY A 132 -13.72 -9.25 26.51
C GLY A 132 -13.46 -8.86 25.06
N VAL A 133 -14.17 -9.55 24.17
CA VAL A 133 -14.15 -9.30 22.73
C VAL A 133 -15.58 -9.28 22.20
N VAL A 134 -15.90 -8.37 21.28
CA VAL A 134 -17.21 -8.28 20.61
C VAL A 134 -17.04 -8.44 19.12
N ARG A 135 -17.81 -9.32 18.49
CA ARG A 135 -17.93 -9.52 17.05
C ARG A 135 -19.33 -9.13 16.57
N ALA A 136 -19.55 -9.00 15.27
CA ALA A 136 -20.84 -8.66 14.70
C ALA A 136 -21.94 -9.67 15.13
N ALA A 137 -21.64 -10.96 15.15
CA ALA A 137 -22.57 -12.00 15.58
C ALA A 137 -23.01 -11.86 17.06
N ASP A 138 -22.18 -11.28 17.91
CA ASP A 138 -22.53 -11.05 19.32
C ASP A 138 -23.51 -9.86 19.48
N CYS A 139 -23.63 -9.03 18.45
CA CYS A 139 -24.54 -7.88 18.39
C CYS A 139 -25.89 -8.21 17.74
N GLU A 140 -26.03 -9.37 17.10
CA GLU A 140 -27.27 -9.76 16.42
C GLU A 140 -28.42 -9.94 17.42
N GLY A 141 -29.55 -9.29 17.14
CA GLY A 141 -30.73 -9.36 18.01
C GLY A 141 -30.62 -8.61 19.33
N GLN A 142 -29.51 -7.93 19.60
CA GLN A 142 -29.29 -7.14 20.81
C GLN A 142 -29.84 -5.72 20.67
N ASP A 143 -30.23 -5.11 21.78
CA ASP A 143 -30.51 -3.67 21.82
C ASP A 143 -29.25 -2.90 21.47
N ARG A 144 -29.36 -1.96 20.54
CA ARG A 144 -28.24 -1.14 20.08
C ARG A 144 -27.63 -0.26 21.18
N PHE A 145 -28.39 0.04 22.20
CA PHE A 145 -27.97 0.82 23.38
C PHE A 145 -27.54 -0.06 24.56
N ALA A 146 -27.60 -1.39 24.44
CA ALA A 146 -27.04 -2.28 25.43
C ALA A 146 -25.53 -2.06 25.59
N SER A 147 -25.04 -2.15 26.83
CA SER A 147 -23.61 -2.03 27.13
C SER A 147 -22.84 -3.25 26.60
N LEU A 148 -21.58 -3.03 26.18
CA LEU A 148 -20.73 -4.13 25.71
C LEU A 148 -20.47 -5.16 26.79
N ALA A 149 -20.49 -4.77 28.06
CA ALA A 149 -20.36 -5.71 29.19
C ALA A 149 -21.43 -6.82 29.17
N SER A 150 -22.62 -6.56 28.59
CA SER A 150 -23.70 -7.54 28.56
C SER A 150 -23.66 -8.49 27.35
N VAL A 151 -22.89 -8.14 26.29
CA VAL A 151 -22.87 -8.89 25.01
C VAL A 151 -21.47 -9.42 24.66
N MET A 152 -20.43 -8.93 25.30
CA MET A 152 -19.05 -9.35 25.01
C MET A 152 -18.81 -10.81 25.40
N ARG A 153 -17.96 -11.47 24.66
CA ARG A 153 -17.41 -12.77 25.03
C ARG A 153 -16.34 -12.57 26.09
N HIS A 154 -16.61 -13.08 27.28
CA HIS A 154 -15.68 -13.08 28.40
C HIS A 154 -14.58 -14.12 28.19
N GLN A 155 -13.42 -13.88 28.78
CA GLN A 155 -12.26 -14.79 28.76
C GLN A 155 -11.86 -15.25 27.34
N PRO A 156 -11.64 -14.30 26.39
CA PRO A 156 -11.06 -14.67 25.10
C PRO A 156 -9.66 -15.27 25.29
N LEU A 157 -9.17 -16.03 24.31
CA LEU A 157 -7.74 -16.35 24.27
C LEU A 157 -6.95 -15.03 24.22
N VAL A 158 -6.12 -14.79 25.20
CA VAL A 158 -5.18 -13.65 25.25
C VAL A 158 -3.77 -14.23 25.20
N LEU A 159 -2.94 -13.71 24.32
CA LEU A 159 -1.53 -14.10 24.21
C LEU A 159 -0.65 -13.12 24.98
N ASP A 160 0.39 -13.62 25.62
CA ASP A 160 1.45 -12.79 26.19
C ASP A 160 2.43 -12.36 25.09
N ALA A 161 2.82 -11.09 25.08
CA ALA A 161 3.79 -10.56 24.12
C ALA A 161 5.13 -11.29 24.19
N ALA A 162 5.53 -11.78 25.37
CA ALA A 162 6.75 -12.59 25.57
C ALA A 162 6.71 -13.90 24.73
N LEU A 163 5.52 -14.43 24.43
CA LEU A 163 5.39 -15.60 23.56
C LEU A 163 5.91 -15.35 22.14
N LEU A 164 5.84 -14.11 21.67
CA LEU A 164 6.24 -13.71 20.33
C LEU A 164 7.74 -13.42 20.21
N GLU A 165 8.41 -13.22 21.34
CA GLU A 165 9.84 -12.99 21.37
C GLU A 165 10.52 -14.31 21.05
N ASP A 166 11.30 -14.33 19.96
CA ASP A 166 12.17 -15.48 19.68
C ASP A 166 13.22 -15.54 20.78
N ALA A 167 13.46 -16.73 21.31
CA ALA A 167 14.48 -16.96 22.31
C ALA A 167 15.88 -16.75 21.68
N SER A 168 16.23 -15.50 21.40
CA SER A 168 17.50 -15.06 20.89
C SER A 168 17.92 -13.82 21.67
N ASP A 169 18.60 -14.02 22.81
CA ASP A 169 19.71 -13.17 23.28
C ASP A 169 20.28 -13.70 24.59
N GLY A 170 20.52 -15.01 24.58
CA GLY A 170 21.40 -15.62 25.55
C GLY A 170 22.54 -16.30 24.81
N GLY A 171 23.72 -15.67 24.74
CA GLY A 171 24.95 -16.27 24.24
C GLY A 171 25.32 -17.56 24.99
N GLY A 172 24.67 -18.65 24.65
CA GLY A 172 24.89 -20.01 25.16
C GLY A 172 25.01 -20.97 24.00
N THR A 173 26.22 -21.47 23.75
CA THR A 173 26.50 -22.64 22.92
C THR A 173 25.86 -23.87 23.54
N GLY A 174 24.55 -24.05 23.37
CA GLY A 174 23.82 -25.22 23.82
C GLY A 174 23.03 -25.80 22.64
N SER A 175 23.44 -26.93 22.13
CA SER A 175 22.70 -27.77 21.18
C SER A 175 21.42 -28.31 21.83
N GLY A 176 20.30 -27.53 21.71
CA GLY A 176 19.02 -27.98 22.25
C GLY A 176 17.87 -27.31 21.51
N SER A 177 17.12 -28.09 20.73
CA SER A 177 15.79 -27.87 20.10
C SER A 177 15.51 -26.47 19.53
N GLY A 178 15.94 -26.25 18.34
CA GLY A 178 15.47 -25.50 17.20
C GLY A 178 14.36 -24.44 17.32
N ALA A 179 14.60 -23.35 18.06
CA ALA A 179 13.80 -22.14 17.86
C ALA A 179 14.42 -21.34 16.73
N GLY A 180 14.08 -21.63 15.48
CA GLY A 180 14.43 -20.81 14.32
C GLY A 180 13.66 -19.49 14.32
N PRO A 181 14.06 -18.53 13.46
CA PRO A 181 13.32 -17.26 13.31
C PRO A 181 11.82 -17.50 13.12
N GLY A 182 10.98 -16.80 13.88
CA GLY A 182 9.53 -16.95 13.83
C GLY A 182 8.94 -18.06 14.69
N ALA A 183 9.72 -18.68 15.59
CA ALA A 183 9.20 -19.71 16.49
C ALA A 183 8.11 -19.18 17.41
N GLY A 184 8.21 -17.93 17.87
CA GLY A 184 7.18 -17.28 18.67
C GLY A 184 5.86 -17.14 17.90
N LEU A 185 5.94 -16.72 16.64
CA LEU A 185 4.77 -16.59 15.76
C LEU A 185 4.11 -17.94 15.48
N ARG A 186 4.89 -19.01 15.36
CA ARG A 186 4.36 -20.37 15.21
C ARG A 186 3.63 -20.81 16.47
N ARG A 187 4.22 -20.62 17.66
CA ARG A 187 3.54 -20.91 18.93
C ARG A 187 2.22 -20.15 19.09
N ALA A 188 2.20 -18.86 18.70
CA ALA A 188 0.99 -18.06 18.72
C ALA A 188 -0.07 -18.58 17.72
N PHE A 189 0.36 -18.98 16.52
CA PHE A 189 -0.53 -19.60 15.53
C PHE A 189 -1.14 -20.91 16.07
N ASP A 190 -0.33 -21.80 16.62
CA ASP A 190 -0.75 -23.09 17.16
C ASP A 190 -1.73 -22.91 18.34
N ALA A 191 -1.49 -21.94 19.21
CA ALA A 191 -2.40 -21.59 20.31
C ALA A 191 -3.76 -21.11 19.81
N MET A 192 -3.81 -20.25 18.80
CA MET A 192 -5.06 -19.79 18.17
C MET A 192 -5.77 -20.92 17.44
N ASP A 193 -5.04 -21.82 16.78
CA ASP A 193 -5.60 -22.99 16.11
C ASP A 193 -6.23 -23.95 17.08
N ALA A 194 -5.55 -24.29 18.17
CA ALA A 194 -6.06 -25.15 19.25
C ALA A 194 -7.30 -24.56 19.95
N ALA A 195 -7.38 -23.20 20.04
CA ALA A 195 -8.53 -22.50 20.59
C ALA A 195 -9.66 -22.26 19.58
N GLY A 196 -9.51 -22.66 18.30
CA GLY A 196 -10.49 -22.45 17.25
C GLY A 196 -10.78 -20.98 16.96
N THR A 197 -9.79 -20.09 17.15
CA THR A 197 -9.96 -18.64 16.92
C THR A 197 -9.06 -18.13 15.82
N ASP A 198 -9.54 -17.14 15.03
CA ASP A 198 -8.79 -16.55 13.93
C ASP A 198 -7.90 -15.38 14.37
N PHE A 199 -8.07 -14.87 15.58
CA PHE A 199 -7.26 -13.80 16.15
C PHE A 199 -7.24 -13.91 17.67
N ALA A 200 -6.24 -13.26 18.27
CA ALA A 200 -6.13 -13.09 19.70
C ALA A 200 -5.60 -11.69 20.05
N PRO A 201 -6.16 -11.03 21.09
CA PRO A 201 -5.50 -9.93 21.75
C PRO A 201 -4.12 -10.36 22.27
N VAL A 202 -3.15 -9.47 22.19
CA VAL A 202 -1.81 -9.67 22.76
C VAL A 202 -1.61 -8.63 23.85
N GLN A 203 -1.25 -9.08 25.05
CA GLN A 203 -0.96 -8.22 26.19
C GLN A 203 0.53 -8.22 26.54
N ARG A 204 1.01 -7.09 27.04
CA ARG A 204 2.32 -6.94 27.69
C ARG A 204 2.08 -6.35 29.07
N ASP A 205 2.55 -7.00 30.10
CA ASP A 205 2.37 -6.56 31.50
C ASP A 205 0.89 -6.30 31.85
N GLY A 206 -0.02 -7.13 31.33
CA GLY A 206 -1.46 -7.01 31.53
C GLY A 206 -2.18 -5.98 30.67
N VAL A 207 -1.45 -5.13 29.91
CA VAL A 207 -2.02 -4.08 29.04
C VAL A 207 -2.08 -4.56 27.60
N LEU A 208 -3.14 -4.24 26.87
CA LEU A 208 -3.31 -4.58 25.46
C LEU A 208 -2.24 -3.91 24.59
N ALA A 209 -1.34 -4.71 24.02
CA ALA A 209 -0.29 -4.26 23.11
C ALA A 209 -0.73 -4.27 21.65
N GLY A 210 -1.66 -5.14 21.27
CA GLY A 210 -2.14 -5.26 19.89
C GLY A 210 -3.03 -6.48 19.68
N VAL A 211 -3.30 -6.77 18.41
CA VAL A 211 -4.01 -7.99 17.99
C VAL A 211 -3.11 -8.77 17.03
N LEU A 212 -3.07 -10.07 17.18
CA LEU A 212 -2.47 -10.98 16.22
C LEU A 212 -3.56 -11.84 15.59
N THR A 213 -3.62 -11.87 14.26
CA THR A 213 -4.47 -12.80 13.53
C THR A 213 -3.67 -14.05 13.14
N ARG A 214 -4.34 -15.20 12.91
CA ARG A 214 -3.67 -16.42 12.42
C ARG A 214 -2.94 -16.14 11.11
N LYS A 215 -3.59 -15.45 10.16
CA LYS A 215 -2.94 -14.99 8.92
C LYS A 215 -1.81 -14.00 9.21
N GLY A 216 -1.97 -13.09 10.17
CA GLY A 216 -0.96 -12.13 10.60
C GLY A 216 0.30 -12.81 11.11
N ALA A 217 0.17 -13.91 11.88
CA ALA A 217 1.31 -14.71 12.32
C ALA A 217 2.08 -15.30 11.14
N LEU A 218 1.38 -15.93 10.18
CA LEU A 218 2.00 -16.46 8.95
C LEU A 218 2.68 -15.36 8.12
N ARG A 219 1.97 -14.25 7.88
CA ARG A 219 2.49 -13.09 7.12
C ARG A 219 3.77 -12.52 7.72
N SER A 220 3.85 -12.46 9.04
CA SER A 220 5.03 -11.93 9.73
C SER A 220 6.26 -12.86 9.64
N THR A 221 6.11 -14.10 9.19
CA THR A 221 7.24 -14.96 8.80
C THR A 221 7.66 -14.78 7.35
N LEU A 222 6.81 -14.18 6.51
CA LEU A 222 7.05 -14.02 5.06
C LEU A 222 7.45 -12.59 4.69
N TYR A 223 6.93 -11.60 5.41
CA TYR A 223 7.13 -10.17 5.14
C TYR A 223 8.03 -9.55 6.19
N ARG A 224 9.05 -8.84 5.73
CA ARG A 224 9.88 -7.99 6.59
C ARG A 224 9.30 -6.58 6.59
N PRO A 225 9.05 -5.95 7.75
CA PRO A 225 8.51 -4.60 7.79
C PRO A 225 9.50 -3.57 7.21
N SER A 226 8.96 -2.52 6.59
CA SER A 226 9.73 -1.35 6.15
C SER A 226 10.00 -0.44 7.35
N LEU A 227 11.24 -0.44 7.84
CA LEU A 227 11.63 0.28 9.05
C LEU A 227 12.65 1.39 8.75
N ASP A 228 12.53 2.50 9.49
CA ASP A 228 13.54 3.55 9.52
C ASP A 228 14.76 3.09 10.38
N PRO A 229 15.87 3.86 10.40
CA PRO A 229 17.05 3.48 11.19
C PRO A 229 16.79 3.35 12.69
N ALA A 230 15.70 3.92 13.21
CA ALA A 230 15.28 3.78 14.62
C ALA A 230 14.34 2.60 14.85
N GLY A 231 14.14 1.72 13.87
CA GLY A 231 13.27 0.54 13.97
C GLY A 231 11.77 0.84 13.90
N ARG A 232 11.37 2.03 13.45
CA ARG A 232 9.96 2.46 13.37
C ARG A 232 9.43 2.30 11.95
N LEU A 233 8.13 2.06 11.80
CA LEU A 233 7.46 1.93 10.52
C LEU A 233 7.69 3.17 9.63
N LYS A 234 8.05 2.95 8.36
CA LYS A 234 8.24 4.00 7.36
C LYS A 234 6.92 4.55 6.83
N VAL A 235 6.94 5.82 6.47
CA VAL A 235 5.85 6.51 5.78
C VAL A 235 6.41 7.52 4.79
N ALA A 236 5.76 7.66 3.64
CA ALA A 236 6.02 8.72 2.66
C ALA A 236 4.93 9.78 2.70
N ALA A 237 5.22 10.97 2.21
CA ALA A 237 4.21 12.02 2.05
C ALA A 237 4.40 12.79 0.74
N ALA A 238 3.27 13.17 0.14
CA ALA A 238 3.25 13.97 -1.08
C ALA A 238 3.31 15.47 -0.77
N VAL A 239 4.04 16.18 -1.63
CA VAL A 239 4.18 17.63 -1.65
C VAL A 239 3.74 18.14 -3.02
N GLY A 240 2.81 19.07 -3.07
CA GLY A 240 2.44 19.76 -4.32
C GLY A 240 3.52 20.72 -4.77
N ILE A 241 3.51 21.07 -6.06
CA ILE A 241 4.50 21.95 -6.67
C ILE A 241 4.16 23.45 -6.59
N ASN A 242 3.12 23.81 -5.87
CA ASN A 242 2.65 25.19 -5.71
C ASN A 242 2.72 25.62 -4.23
N GLY A 243 2.84 26.93 -4.01
CA GLY A 243 2.90 27.52 -2.68
C GLY A 243 4.30 27.39 -2.04
N ASP A 244 4.34 27.30 -0.72
CA ASP A 244 5.59 27.13 0.04
C ASP A 244 6.01 25.66 0.07
N VAL A 245 6.62 25.20 -1.01
CA VAL A 245 7.09 23.82 -1.18
C VAL A 245 8.20 23.48 -0.18
N ALA A 246 9.17 24.40 0.01
CA ALA A 246 10.30 24.17 0.92
C ALA A 246 9.83 24.08 2.38
N GLY A 247 9.00 25.02 2.83
CA GLY A 247 8.46 25.01 4.20
C GLY A 247 7.64 23.74 4.48
N ARG A 248 6.77 23.34 3.54
CA ARG A 248 6.01 22.09 3.68
C ARG A 248 6.92 20.85 3.73
N ALA A 249 7.91 20.76 2.87
CA ALA A 249 8.87 19.65 2.87
C ALA A 249 9.67 19.60 4.18
N ALA A 250 10.16 20.75 4.67
CA ALA A 250 10.89 20.84 5.93
C ALA A 250 10.06 20.34 7.13
N GLU A 251 8.78 20.72 7.22
CA GLU A 251 7.88 20.26 8.28
C GLU A 251 7.57 18.75 8.19
N LEU A 252 7.43 18.20 6.98
CA LEU A 252 7.25 16.75 6.78
C LEU A 252 8.49 15.97 7.21
N LEU A 253 9.68 16.47 6.90
CA LEU A 253 10.94 15.87 7.34
C LEU A 253 11.07 15.92 8.86
N ALA A 254 10.75 17.05 9.47
CA ALA A 254 10.74 17.21 10.94
C ALA A 254 9.73 16.27 11.63
N ALA A 255 8.61 15.96 10.96
CA ALA A 255 7.64 14.96 11.43
C ALA A 255 8.13 13.51 11.31
N GLY A 256 9.25 13.26 10.62
CA GLY A 256 9.84 11.93 10.46
C GLY A 256 9.38 11.16 9.22
N VAL A 257 8.90 11.86 8.18
CA VAL A 257 8.61 11.26 6.87
C VAL A 257 9.89 10.70 6.26
N ASN A 258 9.83 9.54 5.64
CA ASN A 258 10.99 8.79 5.15
C ASN A 258 11.20 8.89 3.62
N VAL A 259 10.21 9.37 2.88
CA VAL A 259 10.27 9.61 1.44
C VAL A 259 9.38 10.81 1.11
N LEU A 260 9.90 11.77 0.36
CA LEU A 260 9.13 12.90 -0.16
C LEU A 260 8.71 12.63 -1.60
N VAL A 261 7.46 12.92 -1.95
CA VAL A 261 6.92 12.73 -3.31
C VAL A 261 6.40 14.07 -3.82
N LEU A 262 7.18 14.70 -4.72
CA LEU A 262 6.72 15.88 -5.47
C LEU A 262 5.73 15.41 -6.56
N ASP A 263 4.47 15.77 -6.40
CA ASP A 263 3.38 15.20 -7.18
C ASP A 263 2.55 16.24 -7.92
N THR A 264 2.40 16.02 -9.22
CA THR A 264 1.50 16.76 -10.10
C THR A 264 1.05 15.89 -11.27
N ALA A 265 -0.07 16.22 -11.92
CA ALA A 265 -0.56 15.49 -13.08
C ALA A 265 0.42 15.53 -14.27
N HIS A 266 1.16 16.64 -14.44
CA HIS A 266 2.20 16.80 -15.47
C HIS A 266 3.48 17.27 -14.83
N GLY A 267 4.46 16.35 -14.67
CA GLY A 267 5.72 16.61 -13.98
C GLY A 267 6.77 17.33 -14.84
N HIS A 268 6.67 17.31 -16.17
CA HIS A 268 7.64 17.94 -17.06
C HIS A 268 7.27 19.41 -17.30
N GLN A 269 7.32 20.22 -16.26
CA GLN A 269 7.02 21.65 -16.28
C GLN A 269 7.95 22.44 -15.35
N GLN A 270 8.24 23.69 -15.66
CA GLN A 270 9.19 24.52 -14.90
C GLN A 270 8.93 24.53 -13.39
N LYS A 271 7.67 24.62 -12.96
CA LYS A 271 7.32 24.59 -11.54
C LYS A 271 7.75 23.31 -10.81
N MET A 272 7.81 22.16 -11.49
CA MET A 272 8.35 20.94 -10.90
C MET A 272 9.85 21.04 -10.66
N PHE A 273 10.60 21.63 -11.60
CA PHE A 273 12.04 21.85 -11.44
C PHE A 273 12.33 22.84 -10.31
N ASP A 274 11.54 23.91 -10.21
CA ASP A 274 11.66 24.89 -9.12
C ASP A 274 11.35 24.24 -7.76
N ALA A 275 10.30 23.43 -7.69
CA ALA A 275 9.92 22.69 -6.49
C ALA A 275 11.00 21.67 -6.09
N LEU A 276 11.56 20.95 -7.06
CA LEU A 276 12.63 19.99 -6.83
C LEU A 276 13.90 20.67 -6.32
N ALA A 277 14.29 21.80 -6.92
CA ALA A 277 15.42 22.59 -6.45
C ALA A 277 15.22 23.08 -5.01
N ALA A 278 14.01 23.56 -4.67
CA ALA A 278 13.67 24.01 -3.34
C ALA A 278 13.77 22.87 -2.29
N VAL A 279 13.27 21.67 -2.61
CA VAL A 279 13.34 20.50 -1.71
C VAL A 279 14.78 19.98 -1.58
N LYS A 280 15.52 19.87 -2.68
CA LYS A 280 16.92 19.40 -2.64
C LYS A 280 17.83 20.41 -1.91
N GLY A 281 17.50 21.70 -1.96
CA GLY A 281 18.20 22.75 -1.17
C GLY A 281 18.11 22.55 0.34
N LEU A 282 17.12 21.80 0.83
CA LEU A 282 17.01 21.42 2.25
C LEU A 282 17.96 20.28 2.66
N ASN A 283 18.65 19.63 1.72
CA ASN A 283 19.42 18.39 1.96
C ASN A 283 18.60 17.34 2.72
N PRO A 284 17.48 16.83 2.17
CA PRO A 284 16.45 16.13 2.91
C PRO A 284 16.90 14.84 3.61
N GLY A 285 18.02 14.24 3.20
CA GLY A 285 18.53 12.98 3.77
C GLY A 285 17.63 11.76 3.52
N VAL A 286 16.55 11.92 2.76
CA VAL A 286 15.61 10.88 2.36
C VAL A 286 15.40 10.90 0.85
N PRO A 287 14.99 9.79 0.20
CA PRO A 287 14.69 9.78 -1.23
C PRO A 287 13.62 10.80 -1.62
N VAL A 288 13.82 11.47 -2.74
CA VAL A 288 12.89 12.43 -3.34
C VAL A 288 12.38 11.84 -4.65
N VAL A 289 11.07 11.63 -4.72
CA VAL A 289 10.34 11.18 -5.90
C VAL A 289 9.74 12.39 -6.60
N ALA A 290 9.81 12.46 -7.94
CA ALA A 290 9.18 13.53 -8.73
C ALA A 290 8.36 12.95 -9.89
N GLY A 291 7.18 13.52 -10.19
CA GLY A 291 6.32 13.07 -11.29
C GLY A 291 4.94 13.74 -11.31
N ASN A 292 4.11 13.36 -12.31
CA ASN A 292 4.25 12.22 -13.21
C ASN A 292 4.76 12.63 -14.61
N VAL A 293 5.52 11.74 -15.21
CA VAL A 293 6.01 11.88 -16.59
C VAL A 293 5.80 10.57 -17.38
N VAL A 294 6.01 10.61 -18.70
CA VAL A 294 5.86 9.42 -19.59
C VAL A 294 6.93 9.34 -20.70
N THR A 295 8.00 10.17 -20.63
CA THR A 295 9.05 10.22 -21.67
C THR A 295 10.44 10.08 -21.07
N ALA A 296 11.36 9.54 -21.85
CA ALA A 296 12.78 9.43 -21.48
C ALA A 296 13.43 10.79 -21.23
N GLU A 297 13.05 11.81 -21.99
CA GLU A 297 13.57 13.18 -21.88
C GLU A 297 13.22 13.74 -20.50
N ALA A 298 11.91 13.81 -20.16
CA ALA A 298 11.44 14.30 -18.88
C ALA A 298 12.06 13.54 -17.70
N THR A 299 12.20 12.21 -17.85
CA THR A 299 12.83 11.38 -16.82
C THR A 299 14.28 11.75 -16.57
N ARG A 300 15.08 11.91 -17.63
CA ARG A 300 16.49 12.32 -17.50
C ARG A 300 16.64 13.70 -16.87
N GLU A 301 15.83 14.66 -17.31
CA GLU A 301 15.88 16.02 -16.79
C GLU A 301 15.52 16.10 -15.31
N LEU A 302 14.48 15.38 -14.86
CA LEU A 302 14.12 15.34 -13.43
C LEU A 302 15.23 14.72 -12.57
N ILE A 303 15.88 13.65 -13.05
CA ILE A 303 16.99 13.03 -12.31
C ILE A 303 18.19 13.97 -12.27
N GLN A 304 18.54 14.62 -13.39
CA GLN A 304 19.61 15.61 -13.45
C GLN A 304 19.33 16.81 -12.53
N ALA A 305 18.05 17.17 -12.36
CA ALA A 305 17.63 18.21 -11.42
C ALA A 305 17.63 17.74 -9.95
N GLY A 306 17.93 16.47 -9.68
CA GLY A 306 18.13 15.93 -8.33
C GLY A 306 17.04 15.00 -7.82
N ALA A 307 16.07 14.56 -8.64
CA ALA A 307 15.16 13.50 -8.25
C ALA A 307 15.92 12.17 -8.12
N ASP A 308 15.71 11.44 -7.04
CA ASP A 308 16.26 10.09 -6.85
C ASP A 308 15.42 9.06 -7.60
N ILE A 309 14.11 9.30 -7.66
CA ILE A 309 13.11 8.43 -8.27
C ILE A 309 12.15 9.27 -9.12
N VAL A 310 11.79 8.78 -10.29
CA VAL A 310 10.78 9.39 -11.16
C VAL A 310 9.51 8.57 -11.18
N LYS A 311 8.37 9.19 -10.91
CA LYS A 311 7.06 8.56 -10.95
C LYS A 311 6.47 8.66 -12.35
N VAL A 312 6.18 7.50 -12.97
CA VAL A 312 5.81 7.36 -14.38
C VAL A 312 4.35 6.93 -14.50
N GLY A 313 3.56 7.74 -15.22
CA GLY A 313 2.16 7.44 -15.51
C GLY A 313 1.32 8.71 -15.68
N VAL A 314 0.82 8.94 -16.90
CA VAL A 314 -0.15 9.99 -17.21
C VAL A 314 -1.32 9.33 -17.92
N GLY A 315 -2.48 9.31 -17.26
CA GLY A 315 -3.72 8.78 -17.79
C GLY A 315 -3.95 7.26 -17.75
N PRO A 316 -3.10 6.38 -17.12
CA PRO A 316 -3.37 4.96 -17.05
C PRO A 316 -4.28 4.57 -15.88
N GLY A 317 -4.49 5.45 -14.90
CA GLY A 317 -5.25 5.16 -13.69
C GLY A 317 -6.75 4.96 -13.98
N ALA A 318 -7.39 4.04 -13.27
CA ALA A 318 -8.81 3.72 -13.46
C ALA A 318 -9.77 4.89 -13.15
N MET A 319 -9.33 5.85 -12.33
CA MET A 319 -10.11 7.04 -11.95
C MET A 319 -9.72 8.28 -12.76
N CYS A 320 -8.72 8.17 -13.65
CA CYS A 320 -8.19 9.27 -14.44
C CYS A 320 -8.95 9.37 -15.77
N THR A 321 -9.45 10.56 -16.10
CA THR A 321 -10.10 10.85 -17.39
C THR A 321 -9.21 11.69 -18.32
N THR A 322 -7.98 12.03 -17.90
CA THR A 322 -7.08 12.93 -18.65
C THR A 322 -6.94 12.54 -20.11
N ARG A 323 -6.68 11.25 -20.42
CA ARG A 323 -6.53 10.79 -21.82
C ARG A 323 -7.79 11.00 -22.65
N MET A 324 -8.96 10.83 -22.05
CA MET A 324 -10.25 10.98 -22.76
C MET A 324 -10.64 12.45 -22.92
N MET A 325 -10.24 13.29 -21.97
CA MET A 325 -10.55 14.72 -21.98
C MET A 325 -9.56 15.54 -22.82
N THR A 326 -8.28 15.14 -22.85
CA THR A 326 -7.21 15.97 -23.38
C THR A 326 -6.39 15.30 -24.49
N ALA A 327 -6.58 13.98 -24.72
CA ALA A 327 -5.72 13.10 -25.53
C ALA A 327 -4.28 12.97 -24.98
N VAL A 328 -3.94 13.60 -23.85
CA VAL A 328 -2.61 13.56 -23.25
C VAL A 328 -2.46 12.29 -22.39
N GLY A 329 -1.34 11.62 -22.55
CA GLY A 329 -0.98 10.40 -21.83
C GLY A 329 -0.29 9.39 -22.73
N ARG A 330 0.12 8.27 -22.14
CA ARG A 330 0.82 7.21 -22.87
C ARG A 330 0.42 5.82 -22.35
N PRO A 331 0.38 4.77 -23.18
CA PRO A 331 0.26 3.39 -22.74
C PRO A 331 1.33 3.04 -21.72
N GLN A 332 0.91 2.51 -20.56
CA GLN A 332 1.73 2.51 -19.36
C GLN A 332 2.97 1.63 -19.45
N PHE A 333 2.87 0.47 -20.10
CA PHE A 333 4.02 -0.41 -20.21
C PHE A 333 5.16 0.24 -21.00
N SER A 334 4.87 0.82 -22.16
CA SER A 334 5.89 1.50 -22.99
C SER A 334 6.48 2.71 -22.28
N ALA A 335 5.65 3.49 -21.57
CA ALA A 335 6.12 4.60 -20.75
C ALA A 335 7.10 4.12 -19.67
N VAL A 336 6.75 3.07 -18.92
CA VAL A 336 7.62 2.50 -17.88
C VAL A 336 8.91 1.96 -18.44
N LEU A 337 8.86 1.22 -19.55
CA LEU A 337 10.04 0.63 -20.21
C LEU A 337 11.05 1.72 -20.61
N GLU A 338 10.60 2.73 -21.33
CA GLU A 338 11.44 3.82 -21.83
C GLU A 338 11.98 4.69 -20.68
N CYS A 339 11.11 5.11 -19.77
CA CYS A 339 11.52 5.94 -18.62
C CYS A 339 12.48 5.19 -17.69
N SER A 340 12.28 3.89 -17.47
CA SER A 340 13.18 3.08 -16.65
C SER A 340 14.57 2.93 -17.24
N ALA A 341 14.68 2.79 -18.57
CA ALA A 341 15.96 2.77 -19.26
C ALA A 341 16.68 4.11 -19.11
N ALA A 342 15.96 5.22 -19.32
CA ALA A 342 16.50 6.57 -19.18
C ALA A 342 16.93 6.89 -17.72
N ALA A 343 16.11 6.49 -16.73
CA ALA A 343 16.39 6.69 -15.32
C ALA A 343 17.68 5.98 -14.90
N ARG A 344 17.84 4.70 -15.27
CA ARG A 344 19.05 3.94 -14.92
C ARG A 344 20.31 4.54 -15.55
N ALA A 345 20.23 4.95 -16.81
CA ALA A 345 21.35 5.60 -17.48
C ALA A 345 21.77 6.91 -16.79
N ALA A 346 20.83 7.60 -16.15
CA ALA A 346 21.06 8.81 -15.38
C ALA A 346 21.32 8.57 -13.87
N GLY A 347 21.38 7.32 -13.40
CA GLY A 347 21.65 6.96 -12.00
C GLY A 347 20.40 6.93 -11.08
N GLY A 348 19.21 7.22 -11.61
CA GLY A 348 17.95 7.23 -10.86
C GLY A 348 17.13 5.94 -11.02
N ARG A 349 15.90 5.98 -10.49
CA ARG A 349 14.95 4.87 -10.50
C ARG A 349 13.56 5.33 -10.92
N VAL A 350 12.65 4.37 -11.14
CA VAL A 350 11.26 4.62 -11.56
C VAL A 350 10.27 3.92 -10.64
N TRP A 351 9.21 4.63 -10.26
CA TRP A 351 7.97 4.06 -9.79
C TRP A 351 6.94 4.04 -10.91
N ALA A 352 6.34 2.89 -11.20
CA ALA A 352 5.24 2.78 -12.14
C ALA A 352 3.92 3.10 -11.44
N ASP A 353 3.24 4.18 -11.85
CA ASP A 353 2.03 4.68 -11.22
C ASP A 353 0.80 4.47 -12.09
N GLY A 354 -0.08 3.59 -11.66
CA GLY A 354 -1.36 3.31 -12.32
C GLY A 354 -1.32 2.24 -13.41
N GLY A 355 -2.49 1.92 -13.94
CA GLY A 355 -2.67 0.95 -15.04
C GLY A 355 -2.71 -0.52 -14.62
N VAL A 356 -2.46 -0.85 -13.35
CA VAL A 356 -2.44 -2.22 -12.85
C VAL A 356 -3.81 -2.67 -12.34
N ARG A 357 -4.21 -3.89 -12.72
CA ARG A 357 -5.48 -4.53 -12.34
C ARG A 357 -5.29 -5.94 -11.79
N TYR A 358 -4.17 -6.57 -12.13
CA TYR A 358 -3.85 -7.96 -11.79
C TYR A 358 -2.39 -8.08 -11.35
N PRO A 359 -2.02 -9.13 -10.61
CA PRO A 359 -0.61 -9.39 -10.24
C PRO A 359 0.34 -9.44 -11.44
N ARG A 360 -0.13 -9.94 -12.61
CA ARG A 360 0.66 -9.97 -13.86
C ARG A 360 1.09 -8.57 -14.33
N ASP A 361 0.25 -7.56 -14.10
CA ASP A 361 0.55 -6.19 -14.53
C ASP A 361 1.67 -5.60 -13.68
N VAL A 362 1.68 -5.93 -12.37
CA VAL A 362 2.79 -5.59 -11.46
C VAL A 362 4.08 -6.26 -11.90
N ALA A 363 4.02 -7.56 -12.25
CA ALA A 363 5.18 -8.28 -12.74
C ALA A 363 5.73 -7.67 -14.04
N LEU A 364 4.87 -7.29 -14.98
CA LEU A 364 5.26 -6.61 -16.23
C LEU A 364 5.89 -5.24 -15.98
N ALA A 365 5.35 -4.44 -15.06
CA ALA A 365 5.92 -3.15 -14.71
C ALA A 365 7.35 -3.28 -14.14
N LEU A 366 7.56 -4.26 -13.25
CA LEU A 366 8.88 -4.53 -12.66
C LEU A 366 9.85 -5.13 -13.68
N ALA A 367 9.39 -6.02 -14.56
CA ALA A 367 10.19 -6.54 -15.67
C ALA A 367 10.59 -5.44 -16.66
N ALA A 368 9.71 -4.46 -16.92
CA ALA A 368 10.00 -3.28 -17.74
C ALA A 368 11.03 -2.34 -17.10
N GLY A 369 11.30 -2.49 -15.82
CA GLY A 369 12.37 -1.76 -15.17
C GLY A 369 11.98 -0.91 -13.97
N ALA A 370 10.72 -0.82 -13.62
CA ALA A 370 10.30 -0.13 -12.40
C ALA A 370 10.95 -0.76 -11.16
N SER A 371 11.24 0.04 -10.16
CA SER A 371 11.71 -0.43 -8.84
C SER A 371 10.54 -0.69 -7.90
N GLN A 372 9.44 0.06 -8.05
CA GLN A 372 8.21 -0.14 -7.32
C GLN A 372 6.98 0.16 -8.20
N VAL A 373 5.84 -0.34 -7.80
CA VAL A 373 4.54 -0.10 -8.45
C VAL A 373 3.60 0.58 -7.46
N MET A 374 3.09 1.75 -7.84
CA MET A 374 2.11 2.49 -7.07
C MET A 374 0.70 2.06 -7.47
N ILE A 375 -0.12 1.74 -6.46
CA ILE A 375 -1.47 1.20 -6.64
C ILE A 375 -2.49 2.10 -5.95
N GLY A 376 -3.49 2.55 -6.71
CA GLY A 376 -4.58 3.40 -6.24
C GLY A 376 -5.89 2.63 -6.08
N SER A 377 -6.69 2.56 -7.14
CA SER A 377 -8.07 2.07 -7.12
C SER A 377 -8.21 0.65 -6.56
N TRP A 378 -7.25 -0.23 -6.81
CA TRP A 378 -7.29 -1.60 -6.29
C TRP A 378 -7.22 -1.64 -4.76
N PHE A 379 -6.39 -0.78 -4.15
CA PHE A 379 -6.31 -0.66 -2.68
C PHE A 379 -7.45 0.16 -2.07
N ALA A 380 -8.14 1.01 -2.85
CA ALA A 380 -9.30 1.76 -2.36
C ALA A 380 -10.45 0.87 -1.89
N GLY A 381 -10.60 -0.34 -2.47
CA GLY A 381 -11.60 -1.33 -2.10
C GLY A 381 -11.18 -2.23 -0.94
N THR A 382 -10.52 -1.70 0.11
CA THR A 382 -10.08 -2.46 1.27
C THR A 382 -10.50 -1.82 2.59
N HIS A 383 -10.49 -2.58 3.68
CA HIS A 383 -10.85 -2.05 5.00
C HIS A 383 -9.88 -0.95 5.48
N GLU A 384 -8.61 -1.00 5.08
CA GLU A 384 -7.57 -0.07 5.51
C GLU A 384 -7.65 1.29 4.79
N SER A 385 -8.29 1.36 3.62
CA SER A 385 -8.50 2.63 2.93
C SER A 385 -9.37 3.58 3.77
N PRO A 386 -9.21 4.91 3.63
CA PRO A 386 -10.07 5.89 4.28
C PRO A 386 -11.54 5.79 3.82
N GLY A 387 -12.40 6.45 4.54
CA GLY A 387 -13.83 6.48 4.27
C GLY A 387 -14.61 5.42 5.03
N ASP A 388 -15.92 5.61 5.06
CA ASP A 388 -16.84 4.72 5.74
C ASP A 388 -17.27 3.57 4.82
N LEU A 389 -17.44 2.41 5.44
CA LEU A 389 -17.97 1.23 4.78
C LEU A 389 -19.47 1.43 4.57
N GLN A 390 -19.91 1.29 3.32
CA GLN A 390 -21.31 1.41 2.91
C GLN A 390 -21.77 0.10 2.29
N GLN A 391 -23.09 -0.07 2.17
CA GLN A 391 -23.72 -1.20 1.47
C GLN A 391 -24.62 -0.69 0.36
N ASP A 392 -24.64 -1.39 -0.77
CA ASP A 392 -25.61 -1.17 -1.83
C ASP A 392 -26.93 -1.90 -1.53
N ALA A 393 -27.92 -1.73 -2.41
CA ALA A 393 -29.24 -2.36 -2.26
C ALA A 393 -29.19 -3.92 -2.29
N THR A 394 -28.09 -4.51 -2.74
CA THR A 394 -27.88 -5.97 -2.75
C THR A 394 -27.09 -6.47 -1.53
N GLY A 395 -26.72 -5.57 -0.61
CA GLY A 395 -25.92 -5.89 0.57
C GLY A 395 -24.41 -5.93 0.31
N ARG A 396 -23.93 -5.61 -0.91
CA ARG A 396 -22.50 -5.61 -1.21
C ARG A 396 -21.83 -4.38 -0.58
N GLN A 397 -20.75 -4.65 0.12
CA GLN A 397 -19.97 -3.60 0.78
C GLN A 397 -19.08 -2.84 -0.22
N PHE A 398 -19.02 -1.53 -0.08
CA PHE A 398 -18.16 -0.66 -0.89
C PHE A 398 -17.68 0.54 -0.08
N LYS A 399 -16.63 1.20 -0.60
CA LYS A 399 -16.20 2.54 -0.19
C LYS A 399 -16.24 3.49 -1.37
N GLU A 400 -16.50 4.76 -1.10
CA GLU A 400 -16.40 5.78 -2.13
C GLU A 400 -14.94 6.10 -2.45
N SER A 401 -14.65 6.28 -3.73
CA SER A 401 -13.37 6.75 -4.23
C SER A 401 -13.57 7.82 -5.30
N PHE A 402 -12.56 8.65 -5.49
CA PHE A 402 -12.57 9.73 -6.47
C PHE A 402 -11.15 10.04 -6.97
N GLY A 403 -11.07 10.53 -8.20
CA GLY A 403 -9.81 10.93 -8.83
C GLY A 403 -9.24 12.21 -8.21
N MET A 404 -7.92 12.33 -8.14
CA MET A 404 -7.24 13.49 -7.53
C MET A 404 -7.39 14.77 -8.36
N ALA A 405 -7.74 14.68 -9.63
CA ALA A 405 -8.07 15.82 -10.51
C ALA A 405 -9.59 16.03 -10.71
N SER A 406 -10.45 15.33 -9.96
CA SER A 406 -11.90 15.51 -10.01
C SER A 406 -12.34 16.81 -9.37
N ALA A 407 -13.55 17.31 -9.70
CA ALA A 407 -14.15 18.47 -9.07
C ALA A 407 -14.19 18.36 -7.54
N ARG A 408 -14.51 17.17 -7.01
CA ARG A 408 -14.50 16.88 -5.57
C ARG A 408 -13.11 17.08 -4.93
N ALA A 409 -12.04 16.59 -5.56
CA ALA A 409 -10.68 16.75 -5.08
C ALA A 409 -10.22 18.22 -5.18
N VAL A 410 -10.55 18.90 -6.30
CA VAL A 410 -10.24 20.32 -6.52
C VAL A 410 -10.93 21.19 -5.47
N GLN A 411 -12.21 20.95 -5.19
CA GLN A 411 -12.96 21.66 -4.14
C GLN A 411 -12.37 21.44 -2.75
N ASN A 412 -11.97 20.23 -2.42
CA ASN A 412 -11.35 19.91 -1.12
C ASN A 412 -10.01 20.64 -0.93
N ARG A 413 -9.16 20.69 -1.97
CA ARG A 413 -7.86 21.42 -1.91
C ARG A 413 -8.03 22.92 -1.72
N ASN A 414 -9.06 23.51 -2.32
CA ASN A 414 -9.26 24.95 -2.37
C ASN A 414 -10.24 25.45 -1.30
N GLN A 415 -10.45 24.74 -0.20
CA GLN A 415 -11.40 25.12 0.85
C GLN A 415 -11.18 26.52 1.45
N ARG A 416 -9.95 27.01 1.41
CA ARG A 416 -9.57 28.36 1.91
C ARG A 416 -9.74 29.48 0.89
N GLU A 417 -10.06 29.17 -0.36
CA GLU A 417 -10.28 30.15 -1.42
C GLU A 417 -11.74 30.67 -1.41
N GLY A 418 -11.95 31.85 -1.99
CA GLY A 418 -13.30 32.39 -2.17
C GLY A 418 -14.17 31.52 -3.09
N ALA A 419 -15.48 31.56 -2.92
CA ALA A 419 -16.45 30.72 -3.65
C ALA A 419 -16.25 30.78 -5.17
N PHE A 420 -16.05 31.98 -5.72
CA PHE A 420 -15.88 32.20 -7.16
C PHE A 420 -14.64 31.45 -7.72
N GLU A 421 -13.49 31.58 -7.09
CA GLU A 421 -12.26 30.90 -7.53
C GLU A 421 -12.36 29.39 -7.41
N LYS A 422 -13.02 28.92 -6.37
CA LYS A 422 -13.30 27.52 -6.12
C LYS A 422 -14.18 26.91 -7.21
N ASP A 423 -15.29 27.57 -7.52
CA ASP A 423 -16.23 27.11 -8.55
C ASP A 423 -15.61 27.22 -9.95
N ARG A 424 -14.85 28.31 -10.22
CA ARG A 424 -14.11 28.47 -11.48
C ARG A 424 -13.11 27.36 -11.72
N LYS A 425 -12.35 26.96 -10.70
CA LYS A 425 -11.39 25.84 -10.79
C LYS A 425 -12.09 24.49 -10.96
N ALA A 426 -13.26 24.29 -10.37
CA ALA A 426 -14.03 23.07 -10.50
C ALA A 426 -14.58 22.83 -11.93
N LEU A 427 -14.63 23.85 -12.78
CA LEU A 427 -14.98 23.70 -14.20
C LEU A 427 -13.92 22.94 -15.03
N PHE A 428 -12.69 22.81 -14.52
CA PHE A 428 -11.56 22.15 -15.20
C PHE A 428 -11.26 20.80 -14.55
N GLU A 429 -12.26 19.93 -14.41
CA GLU A 429 -12.07 18.60 -13.84
C GLU A 429 -11.53 17.60 -14.87
N GLU A 430 -10.60 16.75 -14.41
CA GLU A 430 -10.01 15.63 -15.17
C GLU A 430 -10.02 14.33 -14.34
N GLY A 431 -11.19 13.91 -13.86
CA GLY A 431 -11.29 12.71 -13.06
C GLY A 431 -12.72 12.38 -12.66
N ILE A 432 -12.95 11.13 -12.28
CA ILE A 432 -14.25 10.69 -11.77
C ILE A 432 -14.43 11.22 -10.35
N SER A 433 -15.46 12.03 -10.13
CA SER A 433 -15.75 12.65 -8.83
C SER A 433 -16.38 11.68 -7.82
N THR A 434 -17.01 10.59 -8.27
CA THR A 434 -17.59 9.57 -7.40
C THR A 434 -17.54 8.21 -8.06
N SER A 435 -16.98 7.23 -7.37
CA SER A 435 -16.97 5.82 -7.78
C SER A 435 -17.11 4.93 -6.56
N ARG A 436 -17.67 3.74 -6.76
CA ARG A 436 -17.83 2.71 -5.72
C ARG A 436 -16.74 1.67 -5.88
N MET A 437 -15.87 1.54 -4.88
CA MET A 437 -14.87 0.49 -4.79
C MET A 437 -15.43 -0.61 -3.90
N PHE A 438 -15.91 -1.69 -4.51
CA PHE A 438 -16.46 -2.83 -3.80
C PHE A 438 -15.36 -3.57 -3.07
N ILE A 439 -15.65 -3.99 -1.84
CA ILE A 439 -14.77 -4.87 -1.08
C ILE A 439 -15.01 -6.30 -1.58
N ASP A 440 -13.94 -6.99 -1.92
CA ASP A 440 -13.97 -8.42 -2.20
C ASP A 440 -14.14 -9.19 -0.87
N PRO A 441 -15.27 -9.91 -0.64
CA PRO A 441 -15.46 -10.63 0.62
C PRO A 441 -14.39 -11.71 0.87
N ALA A 442 -13.77 -12.24 -0.18
CA ALA A 442 -12.70 -13.22 -0.07
C ALA A 442 -11.35 -12.58 0.27
N ARG A 443 -11.19 -11.29 -0.02
CA ARG A 443 -9.95 -10.52 0.17
C ARG A 443 -10.25 -9.10 0.67
N PRO A 444 -10.82 -8.95 1.87
CA PRO A 444 -11.35 -7.67 2.33
C PRO A 444 -10.27 -6.68 2.77
N GLY A 445 -9.07 -7.15 3.08
CA GLY A 445 -7.96 -6.34 3.54
C GLY A 445 -6.86 -6.12 2.49
N VAL A 446 -6.12 -5.03 2.62
CA VAL A 446 -4.95 -4.78 1.76
C VAL A 446 -3.92 -5.89 1.87
N GLU A 447 -3.76 -6.50 3.04
CA GLU A 447 -2.84 -7.63 3.25
C GLU A 447 -3.19 -8.85 2.37
N ASP A 448 -4.49 -9.13 2.16
CA ASP A 448 -4.92 -10.21 1.26
C ASP A 448 -4.57 -9.91 -0.20
N LEU A 449 -4.60 -8.63 -0.60
CA LEU A 449 -4.13 -8.18 -1.92
C LEU A 449 -2.60 -8.26 -2.02
N LEU A 450 -1.86 -7.89 -0.97
CA LEU A 450 -0.40 -8.03 -0.93
C LEU A 450 0.02 -9.49 -1.08
N ASP A 451 -0.66 -10.43 -0.39
CA ASP A 451 -0.41 -11.86 -0.53
C ASP A 451 -0.59 -12.33 -1.98
N MET A 452 -1.71 -11.93 -2.61
CA MET A 452 -2.01 -12.30 -3.99
C MET A 452 -1.00 -11.71 -4.98
N ILE A 453 -0.65 -10.43 -4.83
CA ILE A 453 0.29 -9.75 -5.73
C ILE A 453 1.69 -10.33 -5.57
N THR A 454 2.18 -10.49 -4.35
CA THR A 454 3.53 -11.01 -4.11
C THR A 454 3.66 -12.48 -4.48
N ALA A 455 2.61 -13.30 -4.30
CA ALA A 455 2.58 -14.68 -4.77
C ALA A 455 2.68 -14.76 -6.30
N GLY A 456 1.91 -13.94 -7.01
CA GLY A 456 1.98 -13.83 -8.47
C GLY A 456 3.36 -13.37 -8.95
N LEU A 457 3.91 -12.34 -8.30
CA LEU A 457 5.22 -11.80 -8.63
C LEU A 457 6.35 -12.83 -8.39
N ARG A 458 6.38 -13.50 -7.23
CA ARG A 458 7.34 -14.56 -6.94
C ARG A 458 7.27 -15.71 -7.97
N SER A 459 6.06 -16.06 -8.40
CA SER A 459 5.85 -17.05 -9.46
C SER A 459 6.42 -16.58 -10.80
N SER A 460 6.12 -15.35 -11.21
CA SER A 460 6.65 -14.78 -12.46
C SER A 460 8.18 -14.74 -12.48
N MET A 461 8.78 -14.32 -11.37
CA MET A 461 10.24 -14.28 -11.22
C MET A 461 10.84 -15.67 -11.24
N SER A 462 10.26 -16.65 -10.54
CA SER A 462 10.69 -18.05 -10.59
C SER A 462 10.63 -18.61 -12.01
N TYR A 463 9.57 -18.34 -12.75
CA TYR A 463 9.45 -18.81 -14.15
C TYR A 463 10.44 -18.11 -15.10
N ALA A 464 10.85 -16.88 -14.79
CA ALA A 464 11.91 -16.19 -15.52
C ALA A 464 13.33 -16.61 -15.08
N GLY A 465 13.45 -17.42 -14.03
CA GLY A 465 14.73 -17.84 -13.44
C GLY A 465 15.44 -16.74 -12.66
N ALA A 466 14.68 -15.79 -12.10
CA ALA A 466 15.19 -14.63 -11.38
C ALA A 466 14.97 -14.75 -9.87
N ALA A 467 16.03 -14.56 -9.08
CA ALA A 467 16.00 -14.58 -7.63
C ALA A 467 15.74 -13.21 -7.00
N ASP A 468 15.92 -12.13 -7.74
CA ASP A 468 15.71 -10.75 -7.33
C ASP A 468 15.20 -9.87 -8.50
N LEU A 469 14.81 -8.62 -8.21
CA LEU A 469 14.27 -7.71 -9.21
C LEU A 469 15.31 -7.32 -10.29
N ALA A 470 16.59 -7.28 -9.97
CA ALA A 470 17.64 -6.97 -10.94
C ALA A 470 17.74 -8.07 -11.99
N GLN A 471 17.80 -9.33 -11.54
CA GLN A 471 17.78 -10.49 -12.41
C GLN A 471 16.47 -10.60 -13.19
N PHE A 472 15.34 -10.24 -12.59
CA PHE A 472 14.05 -10.28 -13.28
C PHE A 472 14.02 -9.34 -14.48
N ARG A 473 14.48 -8.11 -14.30
CA ARG A 473 14.61 -7.12 -15.39
C ARG A 473 15.53 -7.61 -16.51
N GLU A 474 16.60 -8.30 -16.16
CA GLU A 474 17.58 -8.80 -17.12
C GLU A 474 17.06 -10.03 -17.88
N ARG A 475 16.46 -10.98 -17.16
CA ARG A 475 16.11 -12.31 -17.69
C ARG A 475 14.73 -12.40 -18.30
N ALA A 476 13.79 -11.53 -17.94
CA ALA A 476 12.43 -11.54 -18.44
C ALA A 476 12.41 -11.44 -19.99
N VAL A 477 11.66 -12.32 -20.61
CA VAL A 477 11.39 -12.32 -22.04
C VAL A 477 9.91 -12.05 -22.25
N ALA A 478 9.57 -10.99 -22.99
CA ALA A 478 8.21 -10.61 -23.27
C ALA A 478 7.83 -10.95 -24.73
N GLY A 479 6.59 -11.41 -24.91
CA GLY A 479 5.94 -11.50 -26.20
C GLY A 479 4.76 -10.54 -26.27
N ILE A 480 4.39 -10.14 -27.49
CA ILE A 480 3.21 -9.31 -27.76
C ILE A 480 2.05 -10.23 -28.08
N GLN A 481 0.88 -9.96 -27.57
CA GLN A 481 -0.36 -10.70 -27.81
C GLN A 481 -1.46 -9.80 -28.34
N SER A 482 -2.41 -10.40 -29.04
CA SER A 482 -3.65 -9.75 -29.44
C SER A 482 -4.65 -9.68 -28.28
N ALA A 483 -5.74 -8.94 -28.46
CA ALA A 483 -6.86 -8.96 -27.51
C ALA A 483 -7.42 -10.37 -27.30
N ALA A 484 -7.49 -11.20 -28.36
CA ALA A 484 -7.90 -12.60 -28.29
C ALA A 484 -6.93 -13.44 -27.43
N GLY A 485 -5.61 -13.24 -27.60
CA GLY A 485 -4.60 -13.91 -26.76
C GLY A 485 -4.68 -13.50 -25.28
N TYR A 486 -5.03 -12.25 -25.00
CA TYR A 486 -5.28 -11.81 -23.63
C TYR A 486 -6.52 -12.47 -23.03
N GLU A 487 -7.62 -12.57 -23.80
CA GLU A 487 -8.86 -13.23 -23.34
C GLU A 487 -8.67 -14.76 -23.16
N GLU A 488 -7.88 -15.43 -24.02
CA GLU A 488 -7.52 -16.84 -23.84
C GLU A 488 -6.88 -17.12 -22.48
N GLY A 489 -6.05 -16.19 -21.98
CA GLY A 489 -5.39 -16.30 -20.67
C GLY A 489 -6.28 -16.04 -19.46
N ARG A 490 -7.55 -15.64 -19.65
CA ARG A 490 -8.47 -15.36 -18.55
C ARG A 490 -9.12 -16.65 -18.06
N PRO A 491 -9.15 -16.87 -16.72
CA PRO A 491 -9.83 -18.05 -16.17
C PRO A 491 -11.33 -17.97 -16.44
N VAL A 492 -11.92 -19.07 -16.81
CA VAL A 492 -13.37 -19.24 -16.95
C VAL A 492 -13.88 -19.91 -15.67
N PRO A 493 -14.48 -19.16 -14.71
CA PRO A 493 -14.88 -19.71 -13.40
C PRO A 493 -16.09 -20.67 -13.49
N GLN A 494 -16.80 -20.68 -14.61
CA GLN A 494 -17.91 -21.60 -14.89
C GLN A 494 -17.69 -22.21 -16.27
N SER A 495 -17.51 -23.52 -16.33
CA SER A 495 -17.54 -24.26 -17.57
C SER A 495 -19.01 -24.52 -17.99
N TRP A 496 -19.23 -24.70 -19.30
CA TRP A 496 -20.51 -25.15 -19.87
C TRP A 496 -21.01 -26.43 -19.25
#